data_5f4e2a67c80199617293c15417d642df
#
_entry.id   5f4e2a67c80199617293c15417d642df
#
_cell.length_a   1.000
_cell.length_b   1.000
_cell.length_c   1.000
_cell.angle_alpha   90.00
_cell.angle_beta   90.00
_cell.angle_gamma   90.00
#
_symmetry.space_group_name_H-M   'P 1'
#
loop_
_entity.id
_entity.type
_entity.pdbx_description
1 polymer ?
#
loop_
_entity_poly.entity_id
_entity_poly.type
_entity_poly.pdbx_seq_one_letter_code
_entity_poly.pdbx_strand_id
1 'polypeptide(L)'
;RGRRPENVGFVRCDSVALIRCLPSDIGAAYAWESESIEGFIEIMDKIELKNALPEVFALRDDIRSEIWHQEVTFERGHLYLVEAGSGTGKSSLCSYIIGYRNDYQGIISFDRRNIRNYKVKDWVELRKRSLSHLFQELRLFPELTAYENVAIKNNLTGFKKKKQIEAWFDALGIGDKLHVPISRMSFGQQQRVAMIRALVQPFDFLLADEPISHLDEENGRTMGEIMMEEARSQGAGVIVTSIGKHIALDYEKTFRL
;
A
#
# COMPACT_ATOMS: atom_id res chain seq x y z
N ARG A 1 -11.44 13.31 55.80
CA ARG A 1 -10.79 14.39 55.02
C ARG A 1 -10.01 13.71 53.91
N GLY A 2 -10.65 13.63 52.71
CA GLY A 2 -10.07 13.01 51.52
C GLY A 2 -9.13 13.98 50.80
N ARG A 3 -7.94 13.51 50.43
CA ARG A 3 -7.04 14.20 49.51
C ARG A 3 -7.47 13.90 48.10
N ARG A 4 -7.61 14.92 47.26
CA ARG A 4 -7.80 14.82 45.81
C ARG A 4 -6.46 14.39 45.18
N PRO A 5 -6.46 13.59 44.11
CA PRO A 5 -5.23 13.34 43.40
C PRO A 5 -4.78 14.56 42.59
N GLU A 6 -3.50 14.87 42.67
CA GLU A 6 -2.85 15.95 41.95
C GLU A 6 -2.82 15.69 40.44
N ASN A 7 -2.98 16.75 39.67
CA ASN A 7 -2.96 16.78 38.21
C ASN A 7 -1.62 16.27 37.66
N VAL A 8 -1.67 15.23 36.88
CA VAL A 8 -0.55 14.78 36.06
C VAL A 8 -0.56 15.57 34.75
N GLY A 9 0.39 16.50 34.62
CA GLY A 9 0.56 17.27 33.39
C GLY A 9 1.19 16.40 32.29
N PHE A 10 0.60 16.43 31.11
CA PHE A 10 1.17 15.82 29.91
C PHE A 10 1.89 16.90 29.10
N VAL A 11 3.15 16.69 28.79
CA VAL A 11 3.92 17.48 27.83
C VAL A 11 3.96 16.74 26.51
N ARG A 12 3.48 17.38 25.46
CA ARG A 12 3.50 16.84 24.09
C ARG A 12 4.85 17.19 23.47
N CYS A 13 5.64 16.18 23.14
CA CYS A 13 6.84 16.32 22.33
C CYS A 13 6.56 15.83 20.92
N ASP A 14 7.07 16.52 19.89
CA ASP A 14 6.76 16.29 18.46
C ASP A 14 7.42 15.02 17.86
N SER A 15 7.89 14.12 18.68
CA SER A 15 8.31 12.79 18.31
C SER A 15 7.59 11.78 19.19
N VAL A 16 6.95 10.83 18.57
CA VAL A 16 6.02 9.82 19.09
C VAL A 16 6.59 9.02 20.26
N ALA A 17 6.70 9.63 21.44
CA ALA A 17 6.97 8.93 22.69
C ALA A 17 6.22 9.64 23.83
N LEU A 18 5.26 8.98 24.44
CA LEU A 18 4.63 9.39 25.69
C LEU A 18 5.58 9.09 26.86
N ILE A 19 6.26 10.12 27.36
CA ILE A 19 7.07 10.02 28.58
C ILE A 19 6.16 10.26 29.77
N ARG A 20 6.03 9.27 30.63
CA ARG A 20 5.37 9.42 31.93
C ARG A 20 6.39 9.93 32.95
N CYS A 21 6.30 11.18 33.35
CA CYS A 21 7.11 11.71 34.46
C CYS A 21 6.48 11.31 35.79
N LEU A 22 7.23 10.59 36.61
CA LEU A 22 6.96 10.38 38.03
C LEU A 22 7.71 11.42 38.86
N PRO A 23 7.19 11.83 40.03
CA PRO A 23 7.82 12.85 40.86
C PRO A 23 9.20 12.39 41.34
N SER A 24 10.12 13.34 41.37
CA SER A 24 11.48 13.18 41.86
C SER A 24 11.52 12.82 43.35
N ASP A 25 11.83 11.58 43.64
CA ASP A 25 12.69 11.19 44.80
C ASP A 25 12.82 9.65 44.72
N ILE A 26 13.95 9.20 44.28
CA ILE A 26 14.69 7.98 44.59
C ILE A 26 15.59 7.64 43.40
N GLY A 27 16.91 7.67 43.63
CA GLY A 27 17.90 7.19 42.70
C GLY A 27 17.75 5.68 42.47
N ALA A 28 17.18 5.33 41.37
CA ALA A 28 17.12 3.96 40.89
C ALA A 28 17.44 3.96 39.39
N ALA A 29 18.32 3.06 39.01
CA ALA A 29 18.75 2.79 37.67
C ALA A 29 17.51 2.57 36.75
N TYR A 30 17.49 3.27 35.63
CA TYR A 30 16.50 3.05 34.59
C TYR A 30 16.68 1.66 34.00
N ALA A 31 15.90 0.68 34.46
CA ALA A 31 15.68 -0.55 33.74
C ALA A 31 14.63 -0.24 32.68
N TRP A 32 15.02 -0.30 31.42
CA TRP A 32 14.10 -0.31 30.30
C TRP A 32 13.42 -1.68 30.27
N GLU A 33 12.33 -1.86 30.99
CA GLU A 33 11.40 -2.93 30.67
C GLU A 33 10.67 -2.49 29.40
N SER A 34 11.09 -3.06 28.28
CA SER A 34 10.30 -3.05 27.05
C SER A 34 9.07 -3.91 27.27
N GLU A 35 8.03 -3.35 27.91
CA GLU A 35 6.70 -3.89 27.69
C GLU A 35 6.43 -3.78 26.19
N SER A 36 6.43 -4.91 25.51
CA SER A 36 5.99 -5.03 24.13
C SER A 36 4.57 -4.50 24.06
N ILE A 37 4.44 -3.24 23.61
CA ILE A 37 3.14 -2.69 23.20
C ILE A 37 2.74 -3.54 22.00
N GLU A 38 1.88 -4.52 22.23
CA GLU A 38 1.24 -5.30 21.17
C GLU A 38 0.56 -4.31 20.22
N GLY A 39 1.11 -4.14 19.02
CA GLY A 39 0.46 -3.39 17.96
C GLY A 39 1.24 -2.32 17.21
N PHE A 40 2.53 -2.08 17.47
CA PHE A 40 3.33 -1.28 16.55
C PHE A 40 3.70 -2.16 15.34
N ILE A 41 2.99 -1.96 14.23
CA ILE A 41 3.52 -2.41 12.94
C ILE A 41 4.70 -1.50 12.65
N GLU A 42 5.90 -2.08 12.64
CA GLU A 42 7.09 -1.38 12.17
C GLU A 42 6.82 -0.90 10.73
N ILE A 43 7.24 0.33 10.44
CA ILE A 43 7.18 0.89 9.08
C ILE A 43 7.97 -0.04 8.18
N MET A 44 7.38 -0.44 7.06
CA MET A 44 8.06 -1.28 6.07
C MET A 44 8.94 -0.39 5.17
N ASP A 45 10.26 -0.51 5.30
CA ASP A 45 11.21 0.28 4.51
C ASP A 45 11.58 -0.39 3.18
N LYS A 46 11.56 -1.73 3.12
CA LYS A 46 12.05 -2.47 1.95
C LYS A 46 11.23 -3.71 1.63
N ILE A 47 11.05 -3.94 0.32
CA ILE A 47 10.60 -5.21 -0.24
C ILE A 47 11.77 -5.80 -1.02
N GLU A 48 12.28 -6.95 -0.61
CA GLU A 48 13.43 -7.60 -1.22
C GLU A 48 13.01 -8.92 -1.88
N LEU A 49 13.45 -9.12 -3.12
CA LEU A 49 13.33 -10.39 -3.85
C LEU A 49 14.73 -10.94 -4.08
N LYS A 50 14.97 -12.21 -3.72
CA LYS A 50 16.23 -12.91 -3.95
C LYS A 50 15.98 -14.20 -4.70
N ASN A 51 16.42 -14.23 -5.96
CA ASN A 51 16.21 -15.37 -6.88
C ASN A 51 14.75 -15.84 -6.93
N ALA A 52 13.81 -14.88 -6.80
CA ALA A 52 12.39 -15.19 -6.87
C ALA A 52 12.01 -15.62 -8.30
N LEU A 53 11.22 -16.69 -8.43
CA LEU A 53 10.69 -17.18 -9.71
C LEU A 53 9.33 -17.84 -9.50
N PRO A 54 8.28 -17.48 -10.26
CA PRO A 54 7.03 -18.23 -10.26
C PRO A 54 7.28 -19.72 -10.61
N GLU A 55 6.64 -20.64 -9.87
CA GLU A 55 6.80 -22.08 -10.13
C GLU A 55 6.38 -22.47 -11.55
N VAL A 56 5.42 -21.77 -12.13
CA VAL A 56 4.99 -21.98 -13.53
C VAL A 56 6.10 -21.72 -14.53
N PHE A 57 7.15 -21.02 -14.16
CA PHE A 57 8.32 -20.74 -15.01
C PHE A 57 9.53 -21.62 -14.69
N ALA A 58 9.45 -22.51 -13.70
CA ALA A 58 10.60 -23.29 -13.21
C ALA A 58 11.28 -24.18 -14.28
N LEU A 59 10.57 -24.53 -15.34
CA LEU A 59 11.08 -25.36 -16.47
C LEU A 59 11.39 -24.51 -17.72
N ARG A 60 11.41 -23.19 -17.61
CA ARG A 60 11.68 -22.28 -18.72
C ARG A 60 13.09 -21.71 -18.62
N ASP A 61 13.93 -22.01 -19.60
CA ASP A 61 15.33 -21.52 -19.69
C ASP A 61 15.43 -20.17 -20.45
N ASP A 62 14.30 -19.71 -21.05
CA ASP A 62 14.25 -18.55 -21.93
C ASP A 62 13.83 -17.23 -21.19
N ILE A 63 13.69 -17.26 -19.88
CA ILE A 63 13.25 -16.11 -19.10
C ILE A 63 14.35 -15.06 -19.04
N ARG A 64 14.11 -13.93 -19.68
CA ARG A 64 14.94 -12.74 -19.59
C ARG A 64 14.20 -11.70 -18.76
N SER A 65 14.58 -11.56 -17.51
CA SER A 65 13.94 -10.66 -16.56
C SER A 65 14.97 -9.96 -15.69
N GLU A 66 14.70 -8.70 -15.36
CA GLU A 66 15.49 -7.95 -14.40
C GLU A 66 14.95 -8.13 -12.95
N ILE A 67 13.92 -8.94 -12.78
CA ILE A 67 13.31 -9.26 -11.48
C ILE A 67 13.43 -10.76 -11.17
N TRP A 68 12.99 -11.63 -12.11
CA TRP A 68 13.05 -13.08 -11.89
C TRP A 68 14.49 -13.57 -11.93
N HIS A 69 14.87 -14.45 -10.99
CA HIS A 69 16.23 -14.93 -10.76
C HIS A 69 17.26 -13.85 -10.41
N GLN A 70 16.81 -12.64 -10.04
CA GLN A 70 17.67 -11.54 -9.67
C GLN A 70 17.55 -11.21 -8.17
N GLU A 71 18.46 -10.35 -7.69
CA GLU A 71 18.32 -9.67 -6.41
C GLU A 71 17.79 -8.26 -6.66
N VAL A 72 16.54 -8.02 -6.23
CA VAL A 72 15.84 -6.75 -6.43
C VAL A 72 15.35 -6.23 -5.09
N THR A 73 15.55 -4.94 -4.88
CA THR A 73 15.02 -4.24 -3.72
C THR A 73 14.15 -3.07 -4.19
N PHE A 74 12.95 -2.98 -3.65
CA PHE A 74 12.10 -1.80 -3.71
C PHE A 74 12.18 -1.11 -2.37
N GLU A 75 12.47 0.18 -2.36
CA GLU A 75 12.62 0.98 -1.15
C GLU A 75 11.44 1.93 -0.99
N ARG A 76 11.06 2.17 0.25
CA ARG A 76 10.03 3.14 0.60
C ARG A 76 10.44 4.55 0.14
N GLY A 77 9.46 5.35 -0.28
CA GLY A 77 9.71 6.72 -0.79
C GLY A 77 10.11 6.79 -2.25
N HIS A 78 10.34 5.66 -2.92
CA HIS A 78 10.78 5.59 -4.32
C HIS A 78 9.67 5.16 -5.27
N LEU A 79 9.79 5.56 -6.54
CA LEU A 79 8.84 5.25 -7.60
C LEU A 79 9.46 4.31 -8.64
N TYR A 80 8.84 3.14 -8.81
CA TYR A 80 9.30 2.08 -9.70
C TYR A 80 8.29 1.79 -10.80
N LEU A 81 8.80 1.53 -12.02
CA LEU A 81 8.03 0.96 -13.10
C LEU A 81 8.47 -0.49 -13.35
N VAL A 82 7.53 -1.40 -13.48
CA VAL A 82 7.75 -2.78 -13.91
C VAL A 82 7.07 -2.96 -15.27
N GLU A 83 7.86 -2.85 -16.34
CA GLU A 83 7.39 -3.13 -17.69
C GLU A 83 7.40 -4.61 -17.97
N ALA A 84 6.32 -5.10 -18.50
CA ALA A 84 6.14 -6.53 -18.72
C ALA A 84 5.34 -6.83 -19.98
N GLY A 85 5.75 -7.83 -20.72
CA GLY A 85 4.88 -8.42 -21.74
C GLY A 85 3.70 -9.18 -21.13
N SER A 86 2.74 -9.55 -21.96
CA SER A 86 1.68 -10.45 -21.51
C SER A 86 2.24 -11.81 -21.11
N GLY A 87 1.83 -12.33 -19.94
CA GLY A 87 2.25 -13.67 -19.50
C GLY A 87 3.64 -13.76 -18.88
N THR A 88 4.35 -12.66 -18.64
CA THR A 88 5.69 -12.65 -18.01
C THR A 88 5.67 -12.72 -16.48
N GLY A 89 4.49 -12.79 -15.85
CA GLY A 89 4.37 -12.94 -14.39
C GLY A 89 4.12 -11.65 -13.60
N LYS A 90 3.73 -10.55 -14.26
CA LYS A 90 3.44 -9.26 -13.65
C LYS A 90 2.43 -9.35 -12.50
N SER A 91 1.24 -9.90 -12.75
CA SER A 91 0.21 -10.11 -11.73
C SER A 91 0.62 -11.14 -10.66
N SER A 92 1.56 -12.06 -11.01
CA SER A 92 2.17 -12.96 -10.04
C SER A 92 3.06 -12.19 -9.07
N LEU A 93 3.88 -11.24 -9.55
CA LEU A 93 4.72 -10.39 -8.71
C LEU A 93 3.87 -9.64 -7.68
N CYS A 94 2.82 -8.93 -8.13
CA CYS A 94 1.90 -8.25 -7.23
C CYS A 94 1.24 -9.22 -6.24
N SER A 95 0.79 -10.39 -6.71
CA SER A 95 0.13 -11.40 -5.86
C SER A 95 1.06 -11.99 -4.81
N TYR A 96 2.35 -12.15 -5.10
CA TYR A 96 3.35 -12.62 -4.14
C TYR A 96 3.62 -11.55 -3.08
N ILE A 97 3.87 -10.30 -3.49
CA ILE A 97 4.13 -9.20 -2.56
C ILE A 97 2.93 -8.98 -1.62
N ILE A 98 1.69 -9.02 -2.14
CA ILE A 98 0.50 -8.86 -1.30
C ILE A 98 0.12 -10.12 -0.51
N GLY A 99 0.84 -11.25 -0.72
CA GLY A 99 0.64 -12.51 -0.02
C GLY A 99 -0.63 -13.27 -0.40
N TYR A 100 -1.11 -13.12 -1.64
CA TYR A 100 -2.24 -13.91 -2.15
C TYR A 100 -1.81 -15.24 -2.76
N ARG A 101 -0.54 -15.33 -3.21
CA ARG A 101 0.06 -16.53 -3.76
C ARG A 101 1.41 -16.78 -3.10
N ASN A 102 1.83 -18.05 -3.04
CA ASN A 102 3.10 -18.48 -2.47
C ASN A 102 3.82 -19.53 -3.32
N ASP A 103 3.33 -19.77 -4.55
CA ASP A 103 3.85 -20.72 -5.54
C ASP A 103 5.02 -20.09 -6.32
N TYR A 104 6.10 -19.79 -5.61
CA TYR A 104 7.34 -19.26 -6.16
C TYR A 104 8.56 -19.93 -5.51
N GLN A 105 9.68 -19.97 -6.23
CA GLN A 105 11.00 -20.32 -5.72
C GLN A 105 11.72 -19.05 -5.24
N GLY A 106 12.82 -19.22 -4.49
CA GLY A 106 13.57 -18.11 -3.94
C GLY A 106 12.96 -17.50 -2.68
N ILE A 107 13.32 -16.27 -2.38
CA ILE A 107 12.96 -15.57 -1.15
C ILE A 107 12.34 -14.22 -1.49
N ILE A 108 11.23 -13.90 -0.86
CA ILE A 108 10.67 -12.54 -0.80
C ILE A 108 10.63 -12.17 0.69
N SER A 109 11.13 -10.97 1.01
CA SER A 109 11.18 -10.49 2.38
C SER A 109 10.76 -9.03 2.48
N PHE A 110 10.20 -8.66 3.64
CA PHE A 110 10.00 -7.27 4.05
C PHE A 110 10.96 -7.00 5.21
N ASP A 111 11.84 -6.01 5.05
CA ASP A 111 12.85 -5.64 6.04
C ASP A 111 13.62 -6.86 6.60
N ARG A 112 14.10 -7.73 5.71
CA ARG A 112 14.80 -8.99 6.01
C ARG A 112 13.94 -10.12 6.58
N ARG A 113 12.66 -9.91 6.91
CA ARG A 113 11.76 -10.96 7.36
C ARG A 113 11.12 -11.64 6.15
N ASN A 114 11.40 -12.94 5.96
CA ASN A 114 10.81 -13.72 4.88
C ASN A 114 9.28 -13.77 5.01
N ILE A 115 8.57 -13.42 3.92
CA ILE A 115 7.09 -13.34 3.93
C ILE A 115 6.42 -14.69 4.18
N ARG A 116 7.09 -15.81 3.96
CA ARG A 116 6.59 -17.15 4.30
C ARG A 116 6.44 -17.37 5.79
N ASN A 117 7.11 -16.56 6.61
CA ASN A 117 7.04 -16.62 8.07
C ASN A 117 5.90 -15.77 8.66
N TYR A 118 5.14 -15.06 7.81
CA TYR A 118 4.00 -14.26 8.26
C TYR A 118 2.78 -15.15 8.48
N LYS A 119 2.14 -14.95 9.63
CA LYS A 119 0.87 -15.61 9.98
C LYS A 119 -0.31 -14.82 9.39
N VAL A 120 -1.48 -15.41 9.40
CA VAL A 120 -2.71 -14.76 8.89
C VAL A 120 -2.93 -13.39 9.54
N LYS A 121 -2.73 -13.28 10.87
CA LYS A 121 -2.86 -11.99 11.58
C LYS A 121 -1.89 -10.92 11.07
N ASP A 122 -0.65 -11.30 10.76
CA ASP A 122 0.38 -10.39 10.25
C ASP A 122 -0.03 -9.87 8.86
N TRP A 123 -0.51 -10.76 7.98
CA TRP A 123 -1.02 -10.40 6.66
C TRP A 123 -2.26 -9.49 6.71
N VAL A 124 -3.16 -9.69 7.68
CA VAL A 124 -4.32 -8.81 7.86
C VAL A 124 -3.86 -7.39 8.17
N GLU A 125 -2.95 -7.23 9.11
CA GLU A 125 -2.46 -5.90 9.48
C GLU A 125 -1.60 -5.25 8.38
N LEU A 126 -0.72 -6.02 7.70
CA LEU A 126 0.04 -5.52 6.57
C LEU A 126 -0.85 -4.96 5.45
N ARG A 127 -1.89 -5.71 5.06
CA ARG A 127 -2.84 -5.27 4.02
C ARG A 127 -3.77 -4.14 4.47
N LYS A 128 -3.87 -3.90 5.75
CA LYS A 128 -4.67 -2.83 6.34
C LYS A 128 -3.89 -1.54 6.48
N ARG A 129 -2.55 -1.60 6.69
CA ARG A 129 -1.75 -0.44 7.09
C ARG A 129 -0.47 -0.21 6.29
N SER A 130 0.15 -1.25 5.72
CA SER A 130 1.48 -1.15 5.09
C SER A 130 1.46 -1.42 3.59
N LEU A 131 0.56 -2.28 3.11
CA LEU A 131 0.47 -2.64 1.69
C LEU A 131 -0.89 -2.24 1.11
N SER A 132 -0.89 -1.34 0.16
CA SER A 132 -2.08 -1.06 -0.65
C SER A 132 -1.93 -1.62 -2.06
N HIS A 133 -3.03 -2.03 -2.66
CA HIS A 133 -3.03 -2.61 -4.00
C HIS A 133 -4.21 -2.13 -4.84
N LEU A 134 -3.91 -1.56 -5.99
CA LEU A 134 -4.86 -1.35 -7.07
C LEU A 134 -4.77 -2.55 -8.01
N PHE A 135 -5.80 -3.37 -8.02
CA PHE A 135 -5.89 -4.58 -8.83
C PHE A 135 -6.23 -4.27 -10.28
N GLN A 136 -5.65 -5.01 -11.22
CA GLN A 136 -6.01 -4.92 -12.64
C GLN A 136 -7.50 -5.20 -12.88
N GLU A 137 -8.09 -6.21 -12.17
CA GLU A 137 -9.53 -6.54 -12.28
C GLU A 137 -10.40 -5.65 -11.39
N LEU A 138 -9.85 -4.57 -10.81
CA LEU A 138 -10.49 -3.58 -9.94
C LEU A 138 -11.09 -4.15 -8.65
N ARG A 139 -11.66 -5.36 -8.66
CA ARG A 139 -12.29 -6.07 -7.52
C ARG A 139 -13.27 -5.21 -6.72
N LEU A 140 -14.09 -4.46 -7.43
CA LEU A 140 -15.19 -3.68 -6.85
C LEU A 140 -16.42 -4.56 -6.64
N PHE A 141 -17.28 -4.17 -5.72
CA PHE A 141 -18.58 -4.79 -5.46
C PHE A 141 -19.63 -4.13 -6.37
N PRO A 142 -20.16 -4.84 -7.39
CA PRO A 142 -21.01 -4.24 -8.41
C PRO A 142 -22.32 -3.66 -7.87
N GLU A 143 -22.84 -4.24 -6.79
CA GLU A 143 -24.12 -3.88 -6.18
C GLU A 143 -24.01 -2.63 -5.30
N LEU A 144 -22.80 -2.33 -4.82
CA LEU A 144 -22.53 -1.17 -3.96
C LEU A 144 -22.26 0.08 -4.79
N THR A 145 -22.58 1.22 -4.25
CA THR A 145 -22.25 2.53 -4.83
C THR A 145 -20.74 2.75 -4.86
N ALA A 146 -20.31 3.72 -5.65
CA ALA A 146 -18.91 4.12 -5.73
C ALA A 146 -18.37 4.51 -4.35
N TYR A 147 -19.11 5.31 -3.59
CA TYR A 147 -18.71 5.69 -2.23
C TYR A 147 -18.64 4.51 -1.27
N GLU A 148 -19.61 3.61 -1.28
CA GLU A 148 -19.64 2.43 -0.41
C GLU A 148 -18.44 1.52 -0.66
N ASN A 149 -18.04 1.32 -1.92
CA ASN A 149 -16.83 0.56 -2.28
C ASN A 149 -15.56 1.16 -1.66
N VAL A 150 -15.46 2.48 -1.58
CA VAL A 150 -14.35 3.18 -0.94
C VAL A 150 -14.49 3.13 0.59
N ALA A 151 -15.71 3.35 1.11
CA ALA A 151 -15.98 3.39 2.54
C ALA A 151 -15.68 2.07 3.25
N ILE A 152 -15.96 0.91 2.63
CA ILE A 152 -15.61 -0.41 3.17
C ILE A 152 -14.12 -0.46 3.53
N LYS A 153 -13.25 0.02 2.66
CA LYS A 153 -11.81 0.01 2.90
C LYS A 153 -11.41 1.06 3.95
N ASN A 154 -11.93 2.28 3.83
CA ASN A 154 -11.62 3.36 4.76
C ASN A 154 -12.05 3.03 6.19
N ASN A 155 -13.19 2.36 6.37
CA ASN A 155 -13.72 2.01 7.70
C ASN A 155 -12.81 1.05 8.49
N LEU A 156 -11.87 0.35 7.83
CA LEU A 156 -10.91 -0.50 8.52
C LEU A 156 -9.91 0.28 9.38
N THR A 157 -9.65 1.54 9.01
CA THR A 157 -8.63 2.38 9.68
C THR A 157 -9.14 3.77 10.03
N GLY A 158 -10.22 4.25 9.41
CA GLY A 158 -10.70 5.62 9.53
C GLY A 158 -9.70 6.67 9.02
N PHE A 159 -8.82 6.28 8.09
CA PHE A 159 -7.66 7.07 7.70
C PHE A 159 -8.02 8.39 7.01
N LYS A 160 -9.00 8.36 6.10
CA LYS A 160 -9.43 9.56 5.37
C LYS A 160 -10.78 10.06 5.87
N LYS A 161 -10.90 11.40 5.98
CA LYS A 161 -12.18 12.04 6.24
C LYS A 161 -13.07 12.00 5.00
N LYS A 162 -14.38 11.93 5.18
CA LYS A 162 -15.35 11.90 4.09
C LYS A 162 -15.12 13.02 3.06
N LYS A 163 -14.88 14.24 3.52
CA LYS A 163 -14.62 15.41 2.67
C LYS A 163 -13.39 15.24 1.75
N GLN A 164 -12.35 14.53 2.22
CA GLN A 164 -11.16 14.27 1.42
C GLN A 164 -11.46 13.23 0.31
N ILE A 165 -12.25 12.22 0.65
CA ILE A 165 -12.70 11.21 -0.32
C ILE A 165 -13.57 11.88 -1.39
N GLU A 166 -14.54 12.71 -1.01
CA GLU A 166 -15.41 13.46 -1.93
C GLU A 166 -14.59 14.36 -2.86
N ALA A 167 -13.57 15.05 -2.34
CA ALA A 167 -12.68 15.88 -3.15
C ALA A 167 -11.92 15.07 -4.22
N TRP A 168 -11.52 13.83 -3.93
CA TRP A 168 -10.91 12.96 -4.94
C TRP A 168 -11.91 12.49 -6.01
N PHE A 169 -13.16 12.24 -5.62
CA PHE A 169 -14.23 11.95 -6.60
C PHE A 169 -14.43 13.13 -7.56
N ASP A 170 -14.46 14.36 -7.02
CA ASP A 170 -14.63 15.58 -7.83
C ASP A 170 -13.41 15.80 -8.73
N ALA A 171 -12.19 15.71 -8.20
CA ALA A 171 -10.96 15.88 -8.96
C ALA A 171 -10.80 14.85 -10.10
N LEU A 172 -11.31 13.64 -9.90
CA LEU A 172 -11.32 12.59 -10.93
C LEU A 172 -12.56 12.66 -11.86
N GLY A 173 -13.38 13.72 -11.79
CA GLY A 173 -14.52 13.92 -12.66
C GLY A 173 -15.63 12.87 -12.52
N ILE A 174 -15.77 12.28 -11.31
CA ILE A 174 -16.80 11.29 -10.98
C ILE A 174 -17.59 11.66 -9.71
N GLY A 175 -17.59 12.93 -9.31
CA GLY A 175 -18.33 13.42 -8.14
C GLY A 175 -19.82 13.17 -8.23
N ASP A 176 -20.42 13.32 -9.42
CA ASP A 176 -21.83 13.01 -9.70
C ASP A 176 -22.14 11.51 -9.61
N LYS A 177 -21.14 10.65 -9.59
CA LYS A 177 -21.27 9.18 -9.50
C LYS A 177 -21.13 8.62 -8.08
N LEU A 178 -20.93 9.46 -7.09
CA LEU A 178 -20.66 9.05 -5.71
C LEU A 178 -21.67 8.00 -5.18
N HIS A 179 -22.93 8.19 -5.49
CA HIS A 179 -24.05 7.33 -5.06
C HIS A 179 -24.58 6.40 -6.17
N VAL A 180 -23.84 6.27 -7.27
CA VAL A 180 -24.20 5.37 -8.37
C VAL A 180 -23.60 3.98 -8.11
N PRO A 181 -24.39 2.89 -8.24
CA PRO A 181 -23.85 1.53 -8.17
C PRO A 181 -22.76 1.29 -9.22
N ILE A 182 -21.73 0.55 -8.86
CA ILE A 182 -20.59 0.23 -9.74
C ILE A 182 -21.04 -0.45 -11.03
N SER A 183 -22.06 -1.31 -10.97
CA SER A 183 -22.63 -1.99 -12.14
C SER A 183 -23.19 -1.04 -13.23
N ARG A 184 -23.41 0.23 -12.89
CA ARG A 184 -23.92 1.27 -13.82
C ARG A 184 -22.82 2.23 -14.29
N MET A 185 -21.57 1.99 -13.91
CA MET A 185 -20.43 2.85 -14.26
C MET A 185 -19.63 2.26 -15.41
N SER A 186 -19.05 3.12 -16.26
CA SER A 186 -18.09 2.68 -17.28
C SER A 186 -16.83 2.10 -16.61
N PHE A 187 -16.07 1.27 -17.33
CA PHE A 187 -14.86 0.67 -16.79
C PHE A 187 -13.85 1.73 -16.33
N GLY A 188 -13.64 2.82 -17.09
CA GLY A 188 -12.76 3.92 -16.70
C GLY A 188 -13.25 4.67 -15.45
N GLN A 189 -14.57 4.79 -15.23
CA GLN A 189 -15.13 5.33 -13.98
C GLN A 189 -14.87 4.37 -12.82
N GLN A 190 -15.07 3.08 -13.01
CA GLN A 190 -14.76 2.04 -12.03
C GLN A 190 -13.27 2.05 -11.66
N GLN A 191 -12.37 2.23 -12.63
CA GLN A 191 -10.93 2.29 -12.41
C GLN A 191 -10.56 3.46 -11.50
N ARG A 192 -11.17 4.63 -11.69
CA ARG A 192 -11.01 5.80 -10.80
C ARG A 192 -11.50 5.53 -9.38
N VAL A 193 -12.65 4.86 -9.22
CA VAL A 193 -13.15 4.43 -7.90
C VAL A 193 -12.19 3.44 -7.23
N ALA A 194 -11.66 2.47 -7.98
CA ALA A 194 -10.71 1.49 -7.45
C ALA A 194 -9.40 2.15 -6.98
N MET A 195 -8.93 3.19 -7.69
CA MET A 195 -7.79 4.00 -7.26
C MET A 195 -8.10 4.70 -5.93
N ILE A 196 -9.21 5.43 -5.82
CA ILE A 196 -9.60 6.10 -4.57
C ILE A 196 -9.64 5.07 -3.44
N ARG A 197 -10.23 3.88 -3.67
CA ARG A 197 -10.28 2.82 -2.68
C ARG A 197 -8.89 2.33 -2.26
N ALA A 198 -7.92 2.31 -3.15
CA ALA A 198 -6.55 1.96 -2.81
C ALA A 198 -5.87 3.03 -1.93
N LEU A 199 -6.21 4.31 -2.09
CA LEU A 199 -5.59 5.42 -1.39
C LEU A 199 -6.19 5.75 -0.01
N VAL A 200 -7.37 5.21 0.34
CA VAL A 200 -8.06 5.55 1.62
C VAL A 200 -7.57 4.80 2.84
N GLN A 201 -6.41 4.16 2.77
CA GLN A 201 -5.76 3.51 3.91
C GLN A 201 -4.34 4.03 4.08
N PRO A 202 -3.71 3.88 5.25
CA PRO A 202 -2.26 4.05 5.35
C PRO A 202 -1.54 2.96 4.56
N PHE A 203 -0.39 3.30 3.98
CA PHE A 203 0.48 2.33 3.30
C PHE A 203 1.93 2.80 3.28
N ASP A 204 2.85 1.84 3.37
CA ASP A 204 4.28 2.02 3.15
C ASP A 204 4.63 1.76 1.69
N PHE A 205 3.87 0.86 1.03
CA PHE A 205 3.96 0.59 -0.40
C PHE A 205 2.58 0.51 -1.06
N LEU A 206 2.49 1.14 -2.23
CA LEU A 206 1.36 1.01 -3.15
C LEU A 206 1.78 0.20 -4.38
N LEU A 207 1.08 -0.91 -4.62
CA LEU A 207 1.19 -1.67 -5.87
C LEU A 207 0.06 -1.24 -6.80
N ALA A 208 0.38 -0.72 -7.97
CA ALA A 208 -0.60 -0.29 -8.97
C ALA A 208 -0.48 -1.15 -10.24
N ASP A 209 -1.34 -2.17 -10.36
CA ASP A 209 -1.32 -3.11 -11.48
C ASP A 209 -2.15 -2.57 -12.65
N GLU A 210 -1.47 -2.12 -13.71
CA GLU A 210 -2.05 -1.50 -14.91
C GLU A 210 -3.05 -0.36 -14.61
N PRO A 211 -2.65 0.65 -13.86
CA PRO A 211 -3.59 1.64 -13.28
C PRO A 211 -4.37 2.46 -14.30
N ILE A 212 -3.90 2.57 -15.55
CA ILE A 212 -4.51 3.44 -16.57
C ILE A 212 -4.85 2.73 -17.89
N SER A 213 -4.93 1.41 -17.88
CA SER A 213 -5.10 0.62 -19.12
C SER A 213 -6.31 1.03 -19.97
N HIS A 214 -7.36 1.59 -19.35
CA HIS A 214 -8.63 1.96 -19.99
C HIS A 214 -8.98 3.45 -19.80
N LEU A 215 -8.00 4.30 -19.51
CA LEU A 215 -8.20 5.73 -19.38
C LEU A 215 -7.61 6.49 -20.57
N ASP A 216 -8.20 7.63 -20.88
CA ASP A 216 -7.58 8.64 -21.71
C ASP A 216 -6.38 9.27 -20.97
N GLU A 217 -5.60 10.06 -21.68
CA GLU A 217 -4.35 10.64 -21.19
C GLU A 217 -4.59 11.64 -20.04
N GLU A 218 -5.64 12.45 -20.12
CA GLU A 218 -5.98 13.46 -19.12
C GLU A 218 -6.38 12.83 -17.80
N ASN A 219 -7.30 11.87 -17.85
CA ASN A 219 -7.71 11.12 -16.66
C ASN A 219 -6.55 10.30 -16.07
N GLY A 220 -5.70 9.73 -16.92
CA GLY A 220 -4.50 9.01 -16.49
C GLY A 220 -3.51 9.91 -15.77
N ARG A 221 -3.30 11.14 -16.25
CA ARG A 221 -2.44 12.14 -15.61
C ARG A 221 -3.00 12.54 -14.22
N THR A 222 -4.26 12.94 -14.17
CA THR A 222 -4.91 13.34 -12.91
C THR A 222 -4.85 12.21 -11.87
N MET A 223 -5.10 10.97 -12.29
CA MET A 223 -4.93 9.80 -11.42
C MET A 223 -3.50 9.65 -10.89
N GLY A 224 -2.51 9.85 -11.75
CA GLY A 224 -1.10 9.80 -11.37
C GLY A 224 -0.72 10.88 -10.36
N GLU A 225 -1.18 12.10 -10.57
CA GLU A 225 -0.94 13.24 -9.68
C GLU A 225 -1.50 12.97 -8.28
N ILE A 226 -2.77 12.55 -8.16
CA ILE A 226 -3.41 12.21 -6.88
C ILE A 226 -2.70 11.03 -6.19
N MET A 227 -2.35 9.99 -6.95
CA MET A 227 -1.62 8.83 -6.43
C MET A 227 -0.28 9.24 -5.84
N MET A 228 0.49 10.06 -6.57
CA MET A 228 1.81 10.48 -6.13
C MET A 228 1.77 11.50 -4.99
N GLU A 229 0.78 12.41 -4.98
CA GLU A 229 0.57 13.31 -3.85
C GLU A 229 0.30 12.54 -2.57
N GLU A 230 -0.60 11.55 -2.64
CA GLU A 230 -0.90 10.71 -1.48
C GLU A 230 0.28 9.85 -1.05
N ALA A 231 0.98 9.21 -1.98
CA ALA A 231 2.17 8.41 -1.66
C ALA A 231 3.27 9.25 -1.01
N ARG A 232 3.55 10.44 -1.53
CA ARG A 232 4.54 11.38 -0.95
C ARG A 232 4.11 11.83 0.45
N SER A 233 2.83 12.11 0.68
CA SER A 233 2.33 12.52 1.99
C SER A 233 2.53 11.47 3.07
N GLN A 234 2.60 10.19 2.67
CA GLN A 234 2.86 9.06 3.54
C GLN A 234 4.34 8.61 3.53
N GLY A 235 5.17 9.21 2.67
CA GLY A 235 6.55 8.77 2.42
C GLY A 235 6.62 7.34 1.86
N ALA A 236 5.59 6.93 1.12
CA ALA A 236 5.43 5.56 0.65
C ALA A 236 6.17 5.30 -0.66
N GLY A 237 6.61 4.05 -0.87
CA GLY A 237 7.07 3.55 -2.16
C GLY A 237 5.91 3.21 -3.09
N VAL A 238 6.10 3.40 -4.40
CA VAL A 238 5.10 3.06 -5.40
C VAL A 238 5.70 2.13 -6.45
N ILE A 239 5.03 1.02 -6.72
CA ILE A 239 5.40 0.06 -7.76
C ILE A 239 4.26 0.01 -8.76
N VAL A 240 4.49 0.60 -9.94
CA VAL A 240 3.53 0.58 -11.06
C VAL A 240 3.92 -0.56 -12.00
N THR A 241 2.96 -1.40 -12.36
CA THR A 241 3.17 -2.40 -13.40
C THR A 241 2.45 -1.99 -14.69
N SER A 242 3.02 -2.29 -15.85
CA SER A 242 2.46 -1.90 -17.14
C SER A 242 2.73 -2.89 -18.26
N ILE A 243 1.80 -2.95 -19.23
CA ILE A 243 2.01 -3.57 -20.54
C ILE A 243 2.06 -2.44 -21.58
N GLY A 244 3.21 -1.75 -21.65
CA GLY A 244 3.47 -0.71 -22.64
C GLY A 244 2.89 0.68 -22.36
N LYS A 245 1.63 0.80 -21.91
CA LYS A 245 1.03 2.09 -21.54
C LYS A 245 1.11 2.30 -20.03
N HIS A 246 1.84 3.30 -19.59
CA HIS A 246 1.98 3.65 -18.18
C HIS A 246 1.68 5.14 -17.94
N ILE A 247 1.45 5.51 -16.70
CA ILE A 247 1.31 6.91 -16.29
C ILE A 247 2.65 7.61 -16.56
N ALA A 248 2.63 8.80 -17.18
CA ALA A 248 3.81 9.60 -17.39
C ALA A 248 4.25 10.24 -16.05
N LEU A 249 5.12 9.54 -15.34
CA LEU A 249 5.71 9.93 -14.06
C LEU A 249 7.24 9.82 -14.14
N ASP A 250 7.93 10.51 -13.24
CA ASP A 250 9.40 10.47 -13.14
C ASP A 250 9.81 9.20 -12.37
N TYR A 251 9.79 8.04 -13.05
CA TYR A 251 10.21 6.78 -12.48
C TYR A 251 11.71 6.78 -12.21
N GLU A 252 12.10 6.50 -10.99
CA GLU A 252 13.52 6.44 -10.61
C GLU A 252 14.19 5.19 -11.18
N LYS A 253 13.45 4.11 -11.30
CA LYS A 253 13.94 2.87 -11.92
C LYS A 253 12.83 2.13 -12.65
N THR A 254 13.16 1.67 -13.85
CA THR A 254 12.31 0.78 -14.65
C THR A 254 12.94 -0.60 -14.67
N PHE A 255 12.15 -1.63 -14.37
CA PHE A 255 12.53 -3.03 -14.49
C PHE A 255 11.74 -3.68 -15.61
N ARG A 256 12.37 -4.59 -16.34
CA ARG A 256 11.73 -5.42 -17.36
C ARG A 256 11.52 -6.83 -16.83
N LEU A 257 10.29 -7.33 -16.99
CA LEU A 257 9.88 -8.68 -16.59
C LEU A 257 9.88 -9.63 -17.78
#